data_420f6f291b01a12f37642fa267a5a212
#
_entry.id   420f6f291b01a12f37642fa267a5a212
#
_cell.length_a   1.000
_cell.length_b   1.000
_cell.length_c   1.000
_cell.angle_alpha   90.00
_cell.angle_beta   90.00
_cell.angle_gamma   90.00
#
_symmetry.space_group_name_H-M   'P 1'
#
loop_
_entity.id
_entity.type
_entity.pdbx_description
1 polymer ?
#
loop_
_entity_poly.entity_id
_entity_poly.type
_entity_poly.pdbx_seq_one_letter_code
_entity_poly.pdbx_strand_id
1 'polypeptide(L)'
;MRFSAFIFGLFCFNSVFAAPSFETKMDDVEIIMFSAGDSTAPYDKLIAKNDDDKKFIAEQFKTAPQNHQNILILKSANFVAMVDTGFENMFENIKKELSEINLKPEDITHLIITHAHLDHIGGAVNNGKINYPNAQLYIDQNDFKAWQNDQVAGPVFKAYKDKIVFFKHDQNLLPAQLKIKAIPAYGHTAGHNMISFSDKENKKLVFWADLMHVYAVQNARPEIAIVFDSNPDEAVQTRLKFLKEFKENKTEILGAHLPFGKPIILE
;
A
#
# COMPACT_ATOMS: atom_id res chain seq x y z
N MET A 1 17.12 -46.97 46.81
CA MET A 1 16.15 -45.93 46.38
C MET A 1 16.92 -44.78 45.75
N ARG A 2 16.83 -44.68 44.42
CA ARG A 2 17.45 -43.57 43.67
C ARG A 2 16.31 -42.67 43.19
N PHE A 3 16.25 -41.42 43.67
CA PHE A 3 15.36 -40.38 43.18
C PHE A 3 15.97 -39.75 41.93
N SER A 4 15.30 -39.93 40.80
CA SER A 4 15.60 -39.18 39.58
C SER A 4 14.79 -37.88 39.60
N ALA A 5 15.48 -36.76 39.63
CA ALA A 5 14.86 -35.44 39.48
C ALA A 5 14.65 -35.18 37.97
N PHE A 6 13.38 -35.06 37.59
CA PHE A 6 13.01 -34.56 36.27
C PHE A 6 13.12 -33.03 36.28
N ILE A 7 14.10 -32.51 35.53
CA ILE A 7 14.23 -31.08 35.22
C ILE A 7 13.26 -30.78 34.10
N PHE A 8 12.15 -30.09 34.40
CA PHE A 8 11.29 -29.47 33.41
C PHE A 8 12.03 -28.25 32.87
N GLY A 9 12.58 -28.37 31.66
CA GLY A 9 13.09 -27.25 30.92
C GLY A 9 11.93 -26.35 30.44
N LEU A 10 11.85 -25.18 31.05
CA LEU A 10 10.93 -24.12 30.60
C LEU A 10 11.45 -23.58 29.26
N PHE A 11 10.90 -24.06 28.15
CA PHE A 11 11.13 -23.44 26.86
C PHE A 11 10.33 -22.12 26.85
N CYS A 12 11.00 -21.02 27.16
CA CYS A 12 10.52 -19.69 26.81
C CYS A 12 10.57 -19.59 25.27
N PHE A 13 9.44 -19.78 24.63
CA PHE A 13 9.25 -19.27 23.27
C PHE A 13 9.29 -17.75 23.33
N ASN A 14 10.44 -17.14 23.07
CA ASN A 14 10.50 -15.76 22.68
C ASN A 14 9.83 -15.68 21.31
N SER A 15 8.53 -15.39 21.27
CA SER A 15 7.88 -14.88 20.09
C SER A 15 8.54 -13.53 19.81
N VAL A 16 9.43 -13.49 18.81
CA VAL A 16 9.92 -12.24 18.24
C VAL A 16 8.72 -11.66 17.50
N PHE A 17 8.01 -10.74 18.16
CA PHE A 17 6.97 -9.95 17.52
C PHE A 17 7.66 -9.12 16.42
N ALA A 18 7.18 -9.21 15.19
CA ALA A 18 7.67 -8.35 14.12
C ALA A 18 7.21 -6.92 14.43
N ALA A 19 8.15 -6.02 14.65
CA ALA A 19 7.83 -4.60 14.79
C ALA A 19 7.32 -4.05 13.44
N PRO A 20 6.45 -3.00 13.44
CA PRO A 20 6.11 -2.30 12.21
C PRO A 20 7.38 -1.90 11.46
N SER A 21 7.35 -2.00 10.12
CA SER A 21 8.52 -1.64 9.31
C SER A 21 8.83 -0.14 9.36
N PHE A 22 7.80 0.69 9.60
CA PHE A 22 7.93 2.13 9.79
C PHE A 22 6.78 2.66 10.65
N GLU A 23 7.12 3.61 11.52
CA GLU A 23 6.14 4.33 12.35
C GLU A 23 6.57 5.79 12.49
N THR A 24 5.63 6.71 12.37
CA THR A 24 5.82 8.12 12.63
C THR A 24 4.52 8.75 13.12
N LYS A 25 4.64 9.92 13.75
CA LYS A 25 3.50 10.74 14.12
C LYS A 25 3.57 12.08 13.40
N MET A 26 2.48 12.45 12.73
CA MET A 26 2.30 13.74 12.09
C MET A 26 1.03 14.39 12.65
N ASP A 27 1.14 15.55 13.28
CA ASP A 27 0.06 16.22 14.03
C ASP A 27 -0.68 15.26 14.99
N ASP A 28 -1.96 14.98 14.74
CA ASP A 28 -2.84 14.14 15.55
C ASP A 28 -2.98 12.70 15.02
N VAL A 29 -2.15 12.29 14.04
CA VAL A 29 -2.23 10.97 13.40
C VAL A 29 -0.92 10.21 13.55
N GLU A 30 -1.00 8.97 14.03
CA GLU A 30 0.06 7.96 13.92
C GLU A 30 -0.05 7.29 12.56
N ILE A 31 1.05 7.22 11.81
CA ILE A 31 1.17 6.57 10.51
C ILE A 31 2.09 5.37 10.70
N ILE A 32 1.55 4.18 10.50
CA ILE A 32 2.24 2.91 10.71
C ILE A 32 2.22 2.16 9.37
N MET A 33 3.38 1.65 8.94
CA MET A 33 3.50 0.80 7.75
C MET A 33 4.00 -0.59 8.15
N PHE A 34 3.39 -1.62 7.59
CA PHE A 34 3.89 -2.99 7.64
C PHE A 34 3.78 -3.66 6.27
N SER A 35 4.56 -4.74 6.06
CA SER A 35 4.41 -5.58 4.88
C SER A 35 3.37 -6.67 5.17
N ALA A 36 2.32 -6.76 4.34
CA ALA A 36 1.35 -7.86 4.39
C ALA A 36 1.92 -9.16 3.81
N GLY A 37 3.01 -9.08 3.05
CA GLY A 37 3.73 -10.21 2.49
C GLY A 37 4.85 -9.78 1.55
N ASP A 38 5.76 -10.69 1.30
CA ASP A 38 6.87 -10.52 0.38
C ASP A 38 6.64 -11.28 -0.91
N SER A 39 7.14 -10.75 -2.01
CA SER A 39 7.05 -11.38 -3.33
C SER A 39 8.31 -11.14 -4.15
N THR A 40 8.42 -11.79 -5.29
CA THR A 40 9.40 -11.43 -6.30
C THR A 40 8.89 -10.23 -7.09
N ALA A 41 9.72 -9.21 -7.27
CA ALA A 41 9.37 -8.06 -8.09
C ALA A 41 9.06 -8.50 -9.55
N PRO A 42 8.03 -7.96 -10.18
CA PRO A 42 7.52 -8.44 -11.47
C PRO A 42 8.34 -7.92 -12.65
N TYR A 43 9.62 -8.26 -12.70
CA TYR A 43 10.56 -7.85 -13.75
C TYR A 43 10.14 -8.32 -15.15
N ASP A 44 9.54 -9.52 -15.24
CA ASP A 44 9.01 -10.10 -16.47
C ASP A 44 7.78 -9.38 -17.02
N LYS A 45 7.19 -8.50 -16.24
CA LYS A 45 6.04 -7.68 -16.60
C LYS A 45 6.43 -6.28 -17.08
N LEU A 46 7.70 -5.89 -16.94
CA LEU A 46 8.20 -4.61 -17.44
C LEU A 46 8.23 -4.59 -18.99
N ILE A 47 7.84 -3.48 -19.57
CA ILE A 47 7.75 -3.28 -21.03
C ILE A 47 9.05 -2.65 -21.53
N ALA A 48 10.02 -3.50 -21.89
CA ALA A 48 11.27 -3.06 -22.51
C ALA A 48 11.02 -2.56 -23.94
N LYS A 49 11.50 -1.36 -24.28
CA LYS A 49 11.34 -0.75 -25.60
C LYS A 49 12.43 -1.15 -26.59
N ASN A 50 13.57 -1.63 -26.08
CA ASN A 50 14.76 -1.99 -26.87
C ASN A 50 15.61 -3.02 -26.14
N ASP A 51 16.71 -3.48 -26.75
CA ASP A 51 17.58 -4.50 -26.18
C ASP A 51 18.42 -3.99 -25.00
N ASP A 52 18.70 -2.67 -24.93
CA ASP A 52 19.37 -2.06 -23.80
C ASP A 52 18.49 -2.06 -22.53
N ASP A 53 17.18 -1.79 -22.69
CA ASP A 53 16.22 -1.95 -21.61
C ASP A 53 16.15 -3.39 -21.11
N LYS A 54 16.08 -4.37 -22.02
CA LYS A 54 16.03 -5.80 -21.66
C LYS A 54 17.25 -6.20 -20.85
N LYS A 55 18.44 -5.76 -21.31
CA LYS A 55 19.70 -6.04 -20.61
C LYS A 55 19.73 -5.40 -19.24
N PHE A 56 19.33 -4.12 -19.11
CA PHE A 56 19.27 -3.40 -17.86
C PHE A 56 18.31 -4.08 -16.87
N ILE A 57 17.10 -4.43 -17.30
CA ILE A 57 16.11 -5.15 -16.49
C ILE A 57 16.69 -6.48 -15.98
N ALA A 58 17.33 -7.26 -16.83
CA ALA A 58 17.92 -8.55 -16.48
C ALA A 58 19.09 -8.40 -15.48
N GLU A 59 19.84 -7.32 -15.53
CA GLU A 59 20.91 -7.02 -14.57
C GLU A 59 20.33 -6.64 -13.21
N GLN A 60 19.32 -5.79 -13.16
CA GLN A 60 18.65 -5.38 -11.93
C GLN A 60 17.97 -6.57 -11.22
N PHE A 61 17.35 -7.47 -11.96
CA PHE A 61 16.72 -8.67 -11.39
C PHE A 61 17.70 -9.53 -10.57
N LYS A 62 18.96 -9.61 -10.97
CA LYS A 62 19.99 -10.39 -10.24
C LYS A 62 20.31 -9.80 -8.86
N THR A 63 20.15 -8.49 -8.67
CA THR A 63 20.62 -7.78 -7.48
C THR A 63 19.48 -7.35 -6.55
N ALA A 64 18.28 -7.17 -7.06
CA ALA A 64 17.14 -6.67 -6.32
C ALA A 64 15.84 -7.43 -6.63
N PRO A 65 15.78 -8.76 -6.38
CA PRO A 65 14.64 -9.58 -6.80
C PRO A 65 13.40 -9.44 -5.93
N GLN A 66 13.50 -8.81 -4.76
CA GLN A 66 12.42 -8.77 -3.77
C GLN A 66 11.50 -7.56 -3.95
N ASN A 67 10.25 -7.76 -3.58
CA ASN A 67 9.21 -6.75 -3.48
C ASN A 67 8.35 -7.02 -2.24
N HIS A 68 7.63 -6.00 -1.78
CA HIS A 68 6.73 -6.09 -0.64
C HIS A 68 5.31 -5.75 -1.04
N GLN A 69 4.34 -6.09 -0.18
CA GLN A 69 3.00 -5.55 -0.22
C GLN A 69 2.80 -4.70 1.03
N ASN A 70 3.21 -3.43 0.97
CA ASN A 70 3.14 -2.52 2.09
C ASN A 70 1.73 -1.94 2.24
N ILE A 71 1.26 -1.88 3.47
CA ILE A 71 -0.04 -1.36 3.89
C ILE A 71 0.20 -0.28 4.94
N LEU A 72 -0.62 0.80 4.94
CA LEU A 72 -0.58 1.79 5.99
C LEU A 72 -1.77 1.66 6.94
N ILE A 73 -1.51 1.87 8.23
CA ILE A 73 -2.53 2.17 9.25
C ILE A 73 -2.38 3.62 9.67
N LEU A 74 -3.49 4.35 9.68
CA LEU A 74 -3.58 5.72 10.14
C LEU A 74 -4.44 5.72 11.40
N LYS A 75 -3.85 6.06 12.54
CA LYS A 75 -4.52 5.99 13.83
C LYS A 75 -4.62 7.38 14.46
N SER A 76 -5.83 7.76 14.84
CA SER A 76 -6.16 9.00 15.53
C SER A 76 -7.16 8.71 16.64
N ALA A 77 -7.44 9.69 17.49
CA ALA A 77 -8.49 9.56 18.50
C ALA A 77 -9.89 9.32 17.91
N ASN A 78 -10.13 9.74 16.66
CA ASN A 78 -11.45 9.75 16.03
C ASN A 78 -11.64 8.61 15.01
N PHE A 79 -10.57 7.96 14.55
CA PHE A 79 -10.63 6.92 13.51
C PHE A 79 -9.41 6.00 13.55
N VAL A 80 -9.60 4.82 12.99
CA VAL A 80 -8.52 3.97 12.52
C VAL A 80 -8.78 3.72 11.03
N ALA A 81 -7.88 4.18 10.17
CA ALA A 81 -7.97 3.96 8.74
C ALA A 81 -6.86 3.02 8.26
N MET A 82 -7.14 2.27 7.21
CA MET A 82 -6.18 1.42 6.52
C MET A 82 -6.11 1.82 5.05
N VAL A 83 -4.90 2.01 4.53
CA VAL A 83 -4.65 2.28 3.10
C VAL A 83 -4.26 0.99 2.43
N ASP A 84 -5.11 0.54 1.52
CA ASP A 84 -5.11 -0.74 0.82
C ASP A 84 -5.32 -1.94 1.75
N THR A 85 -5.60 -3.11 1.19
CA THR A 85 -5.99 -4.32 1.94
C THR A 85 -5.20 -5.56 1.55
N GLY A 86 -4.24 -5.43 0.62
CA GLY A 86 -3.52 -6.57 0.08
C GLY A 86 -4.38 -7.53 -0.75
N PHE A 87 -3.83 -8.68 -1.09
CA PHE A 87 -4.56 -9.79 -1.68
C PHE A 87 -5.50 -10.44 -0.66
N GLU A 88 -6.55 -11.12 -1.13
CA GLU A 88 -7.49 -11.88 -0.26
C GLU A 88 -6.75 -12.85 0.68
N ASN A 89 -5.76 -13.58 0.17
CA ASN A 89 -4.98 -14.57 0.94
C ASN A 89 -4.00 -13.95 1.96
N MET A 90 -3.80 -12.64 1.95
CA MET A 90 -2.96 -11.94 2.93
C MET A 90 -3.72 -11.55 4.22
N PHE A 91 -5.02 -11.73 4.27
CA PHE A 91 -5.84 -11.28 5.38
C PHE A 91 -5.39 -11.82 6.75
N GLU A 92 -4.98 -13.09 6.83
CA GLU A 92 -4.48 -13.66 8.09
C GLU A 92 -3.17 -13.02 8.55
N ASN A 93 -2.26 -12.69 7.63
CA ASN A 93 -1.05 -11.94 7.94
C ASN A 93 -1.39 -10.52 8.42
N ILE A 94 -2.30 -9.84 7.74
CA ILE A 94 -2.75 -8.50 8.12
C ILE A 94 -3.38 -8.51 9.53
N LYS A 95 -4.19 -9.51 9.86
CA LYS A 95 -4.75 -9.67 11.22
C LYS A 95 -3.65 -9.81 12.27
N LYS A 96 -2.60 -10.55 11.96
CA LYS A 96 -1.45 -10.70 12.85
C LYS A 96 -0.78 -9.34 13.07
N GLU A 97 -0.44 -8.63 12.00
CA GLU A 97 0.19 -7.31 12.09
C GLU A 97 -0.68 -6.27 12.84
N LEU A 98 -1.99 -6.27 12.61
CA LEU A 98 -2.92 -5.45 13.40
C LEU A 98 -2.88 -5.79 14.89
N SER A 99 -2.80 -7.08 15.24
CA SER A 99 -2.72 -7.55 16.63
C SER A 99 -1.45 -7.05 17.33
N GLU A 100 -0.31 -6.94 16.62
CA GLU A 100 0.95 -6.43 17.16
C GLU A 100 0.86 -4.96 17.62
N ILE A 101 -0.04 -4.20 16.98
CA ILE A 101 -0.31 -2.79 17.34
C ILE A 101 -1.61 -2.62 18.14
N ASN A 102 -2.10 -3.71 18.77
CA ASN A 102 -3.31 -3.78 19.58
C ASN A 102 -4.58 -3.37 18.82
N LEU A 103 -4.68 -3.73 17.55
CA LEU A 103 -5.86 -3.55 16.69
C LEU A 103 -6.39 -4.89 16.19
N LYS A 104 -7.64 -4.89 15.78
CA LYS A 104 -8.31 -6.00 15.08
C LYS A 104 -9.10 -5.44 13.89
N PRO A 105 -9.51 -6.28 12.93
CA PRO A 105 -10.24 -5.83 11.74
C PRO A 105 -11.49 -4.99 12.05
N GLU A 106 -12.18 -5.26 13.14
CA GLU A 106 -13.38 -4.52 13.57
C GLU A 106 -13.07 -3.09 14.04
N ASP A 107 -11.82 -2.78 14.38
CA ASP A 107 -11.41 -1.44 14.79
C ASP A 107 -11.17 -0.51 13.59
N ILE A 108 -11.02 -1.09 12.39
CA ILE A 108 -10.87 -0.30 11.14
C ILE A 108 -12.19 0.36 10.79
N THR A 109 -12.19 1.68 10.72
CA THR A 109 -13.37 2.52 10.42
C THR A 109 -13.39 3.04 8.98
N HIS A 110 -12.22 3.08 8.34
CA HIS A 110 -12.06 3.59 6.97
C HIS A 110 -11.07 2.70 6.21
N LEU A 111 -11.47 2.21 5.03
CA LEU A 111 -10.59 1.63 4.04
C LEU A 111 -10.37 2.67 2.94
N ILE A 112 -9.15 3.10 2.74
CA ILE A 112 -8.75 4.02 1.68
C ILE A 112 -8.09 3.18 0.60
N ILE A 113 -8.80 2.92 -0.49
CA ILE A 113 -8.30 2.09 -1.60
C ILE A 113 -7.67 3.00 -2.65
N THR A 114 -6.37 2.87 -2.83
CA THR A 114 -5.61 3.69 -3.79
C THR A 114 -6.08 3.45 -5.22
N HIS A 115 -6.36 2.20 -5.57
CA HIS A 115 -6.93 1.76 -6.84
C HIS A 115 -7.48 0.32 -6.73
N ALA A 116 -8.21 -0.15 -7.75
CA ALA A 116 -9.00 -1.37 -7.67
C ALA A 116 -8.28 -2.65 -8.12
N HIS A 117 -6.95 -2.69 -8.20
CA HIS A 117 -6.24 -3.95 -8.46
C HIS A 117 -6.34 -4.91 -7.28
N LEU A 118 -6.24 -6.20 -7.59
CA LEU A 118 -6.55 -7.30 -6.66
C LEU A 118 -5.65 -7.32 -5.41
N ASP A 119 -4.44 -6.81 -5.49
CA ASP A 119 -3.48 -6.70 -4.38
C ASP A 119 -3.65 -5.42 -3.54
N HIS A 120 -4.60 -4.56 -3.89
CA HIS A 120 -4.97 -3.37 -3.13
C HIS A 120 -6.35 -3.48 -2.50
N ILE A 121 -7.33 -4.05 -3.23
CA ILE A 121 -8.72 -4.15 -2.77
C ILE A 121 -9.13 -5.57 -2.35
N GLY A 122 -8.39 -6.61 -2.79
CA GLY A 122 -8.81 -8.01 -2.64
C GLY A 122 -8.99 -8.47 -1.21
N GLY A 123 -8.14 -8.01 -0.28
CA GLY A 123 -8.23 -8.35 1.14
C GLY A 123 -9.41 -7.72 1.88
N ALA A 124 -10.20 -6.86 1.25
CA ALA A 124 -11.40 -6.28 1.88
C ALA A 124 -12.53 -7.30 2.10
N VAL A 125 -12.55 -8.38 1.30
CA VAL A 125 -13.56 -9.45 1.36
C VAL A 125 -12.86 -10.81 1.29
N ASN A 126 -13.35 -11.79 2.05
CA ASN A 126 -12.90 -13.16 1.97
C ASN A 126 -14.13 -14.09 1.90
N ASN A 127 -14.19 -14.97 0.87
CA ASN A 127 -15.30 -15.86 0.63
C ASN A 127 -16.68 -15.15 0.71
N GLY A 128 -16.79 -13.96 0.13
CA GLY A 128 -17.99 -13.14 0.09
C GLY A 128 -18.36 -12.44 1.41
N LYS A 129 -17.53 -12.53 2.46
CA LYS A 129 -17.71 -11.85 3.74
C LYS A 129 -16.79 -10.65 3.86
N ILE A 130 -17.32 -9.55 4.36
CA ILE A 130 -16.56 -8.34 4.67
C ILE A 130 -15.57 -8.63 5.79
N ASN A 131 -14.30 -8.34 5.56
CA ASN A 131 -13.23 -8.50 6.55
C ASN A 131 -13.17 -7.33 7.55
N TYR A 132 -13.61 -6.13 7.16
CA TYR A 132 -13.59 -4.91 7.99
C TYR A 132 -15.01 -4.37 8.14
N PRO A 133 -15.83 -4.96 9.04
CA PRO A 133 -17.28 -4.76 9.07
C PRO A 133 -17.70 -3.33 9.45
N ASN A 134 -16.85 -2.60 10.16
CA ASN A 134 -17.16 -1.22 10.60
C ASN A 134 -16.63 -0.15 9.63
N ALA A 135 -15.88 -0.54 8.60
CA ALA A 135 -15.25 0.40 7.70
C ALA A 135 -16.21 0.92 6.62
N GLN A 136 -16.03 2.22 6.28
CA GLN A 136 -16.43 2.78 4.99
C GLN A 136 -15.30 2.56 3.98
N LEU A 137 -15.63 2.30 2.72
CA LEU A 137 -14.68 2.08 1.63
C LEU A 137 -14.57 3.34 0.78
N TYR A 138 -13.41 3.98 0.82
CA TYR A 138 -13.07 5.17 0.06
C TYR A 138 -12.32 4.78 -1.20
N ILE A 139 -12.76 5.26 -2.36
CA ILE A 139 -12.16 4.96 -3.66
C ILE A 139 -12.42 6.08 -4.67
N ASP A 140 -11.62 6.15 -5.74
CA ASP A 140 -11.92 7.02 -6.88
C ASP A 140 -13.13 6.52 -7.67
N GLN A 141 -13.99 7.45 -8.08
CA GLN A 141 -15.18 7.12 -8.87
C GLN A 141 -14.84 6.51 -10.24
N ASN A 142 -13.70 6.88 -10.84
CA ASN A 142 -13.27 6.34 -12.12
C ASN A 142 -12.89 4.86 -11.99
N ASP A 143 -12.17 4.49 -10.93
CA ASP A 143 -11.85 3.09 -10.64
C ASP A 143 -13.09 2.27 -10.31
N PHE A 144 -13.98 2.79 -9.48
CA PHE A 144 -15.25 2.12 -9.23
C PHE A 144 -16.00 1.81 -10.54
N LYS A 145 -16.12 2.79 -11.45
CA LYS A 145 -16.79 2.59 -12.75
C LYS A 145 -16.08 1.58 -13.64
N ALA A 146 -14.75 1.63 -13.69
CA ALA A 146 -13.95 0.72 -14.53
C ALA A 146 -13.99 -0.73 -14.02
N TRP A 147 -13.99 -0.94 -12.70
CA TRP A 147 -13.76 -2.24 -12.08
C TRP A 147 -15.01 -2.86 -11.41
N GLN A 148 -16.19 -2.21 -11.44
CA GLN A 148 -17.40 -2.72 -10.78
C GLN A 148 -17.87 -4.10 -11.26
N ASN A 149 -17.46 -4.54 -12.45
CA ASN A 149 -17.76 -5.85 -13.02
C ASN A 149 -16.55 -6.79 -13.02
N ASP A 150 -15.43 -6.40 -12.43
CA ASP A 150 -14.25 -7.24 -12.29
C ASP A 150 -14.51 -8.43 -11.35
N GLN A 151 -13.75 -9.51 -11.51
CA GLN A 151 -13.94 -10.75 -10.74
C GLN A 151 -13.55 -10.60 -9.26
N VAL A 152 -12.64 -9.68 -8.92
CA VAL A 152 -12.18 -9.43 -7.55
C VAL A 152 -12.81 -8.16 -6.99
N ALA A 153 -12.66 -7.02 -7.67
CA ALA A 153 -13.17 -5.74 -7.20
C ALA A 153 -14.71 -5.68 -7.19
N GLY A 154 -15.39 -6.28 -8.18
CA GLY A 154 -16.85 -6.32 -8.23
C GLY A 154 -17.51 -6.91 -7.00
N PRO A 155 -17.11 -8.11 -6.50
CA PRO A 155 -17.58 -8.65 -5.24
C PRO A 155 -17.34 -7.75 -4.03
N VAL A 156 -16.19 -7.04 -3.96
CA VAL A 156 -15.89 -6.07 -2.90
C VAL A 156 -16.87 -4.90 -2.96
N PHE A 157 -17.04 -4.28 -4.12
CA PHE A 157 -17.99 -3.18 -4.29
C PHE A 157 -19.43 -3.59 -3.96
N LYS A 158 -19.83 -4.81 -4.33
CA LYS A 158 -21.13 -5.34 -3.98
C LYS A 158 -21.30 -5.50 -2.46
N ALA A 159 -20.28 -6.00 -1.77
CA ALA A 159 -20.31 -6.19 -0.32
C ALA A 159 -20.36 -4.85 0.44
N TYR A 160 -19.61 -3.84 -0.02
CA TYR A 160 -19.56 -2.50 0.58
C TYR A 160 -20.57 -1.49 0.00
N LYS A 161 -21.51 -1.89 -0.85
CA LYS A 161 -22.38 -1.00 -1.66
C LYS A 161 -22.95 0.21 -0.91
N ASP A 162 -23.37 0.02 0.35
CA ASP A 162 -23.97 1.07 1.18
C ASP A 162 -22.94 1.86 2.02
N LYS A 163 -21.65 1.55 1.86
CA LYS A 163 -20.52 2.10 2.61
C LYS A 163 -19.44 2.69 1.71
N ILE A 164 -19.68 2.77 0.40
CA ILE A 164 -18.72 3.35 -0.56
C ILE A 164 -18.80 4.89 -0.48
N VAL A 165 -17.62 5.49 -0.38
CA VAL A 165 -17.41 6.95 -0.41
C VAL A 165 -16.45 7.28 -1.54
N PHE A 166 -16.83 8.18 -2.45
CA PHE A 166 -15.92 8.61 -3.50
C PHE A 166 -15.03 9.75 -3.03
N PHE A 167 -13.75 9.68 -3.43
CA PHE A 167 -12.78 10.73 -3.14
C PHE A 167 -13.25 12.11 -3.60
N LYS A 168 -12.95 13.11 -2.78
CA LYS A 168 -13.02 14.53 -3.11
C LYS A 168 -11.61 15.09 -2.98
N HIS A 169 -10.91 15.20 -4.10
CA HIS A 169 -9.47 15.50 -4.15
C HIS A 169 -9.07 16.86 -3.55
N ASP A 170 -10.00 17.80 -3.48
CA ASP A 170 -9.82 19.12 -2.87
C ASP A 170 -10.02 19.12 -1.34
N GLN A 171 -10.56 18.04 -0.77
CA GLN A 171 -10.92 17.94 0.65
C GLN A 171 -10.00 17.00 1.42
N ASN A 172 -9.99 17.14 2.73
CA ASN A 172 -9.39 16.16 3.63
C ASN A 172 -10.19 14.85 3.59
N LEU A 173 -9.52 13.72 3.47
CA LEU A 173 -10.19 12.42 3.44
C LEU A 173 -10.78 12.02 4.80
N LEU A 174 -10.10 12.43 5.89
CA LEU A 174 -10.41 11.99 7.25
C LEU A 174 -10.51 13.21 8.19
N PRO A 175 -11.27 13.11 9.30
CA PRO A 175 -11.47 14.20 10.27
C PRO A 175 -10.24 14.34 11.20
N ALA A 176 -9.12 14.82 10.66
CA ALA A 176 -7.86 15.05 11.35
C ALA A 176 -7.37 16.50 11.18
N GLN A 177 -6.44 16.93 12.06
CA GLN A 177 -5.67 18.16 11.87
C GLN A 177 -4.65 17.95 10.74
N LEU A 178 -4.04 16.77 10.67
CA LEU A 178 -3.22 16.36 9.54
C LEU A 178 -4.01 16.45 8.24
N LYS A 179 -3.43 17.08 7.23
CA LYS A 179 -4.03 17.11 5.88
C LYS A 179 -3.74 15.78 5.19
N ILE A 180 -4.78 14.98 4.98
CA ILE A 180 -4.72 13.67 4.31
C ILE A 180 -5.54 13.78 3.03
N LYS A 181 -4.88 13.69 1.86
CA LYS A 181 -5.54 13.87 0.56
C LYS A 181 -5.25 12.73 -0.41
N ALA A 182 -6.25 12.37 -1.20
CA ALA A 182 -6.05 11.58 -2.41
C ALA A 182 -5.53 12.48 -3.52
N ILE A 183 -4.43 12.10 -4.13
CA ILE A 183 -3.78 12.83 -5.22
C ILE A 183 -3.93 11.99 -6.50
N PRO A 184 -4.70 12.46 -7.50
CA PRO A 184 -4.85 11.74 -8.76
C PRO A 184 -3.49 11.47 -9.43
N ALA A 185 -3.23 10.20 -9.73
CA ALA A 185 -2.03 9.73 -10.42
C ALA A 185 -2.42 8.67 -11.47
N TYR A 186 -3.31 9.09 -12.38
CA TYR A 186 -3.95 8.22 -13.37
C TYR A 186 -2.96 7.63 -14.38
N GLY A 187 -3.39 6.57 -15.04
CA GLY A 187 -2.65 5.83 -16.06
C GLY A 187 -2.41 4.38 -15.66
N HIS A 188 -1.95 4.11 -14.42
CA HIS A 188 -1.88 2.76 -13.89
C HIS A 188 -3.26 2.12 -13.84
N THR A 189 -4.22 2.78 -13.20
CA THR A 189 -5.66 2.58 -13.44
C THR A 189 -6.32 3.91 -13.78
N ALA A 190 -7.60 3.86 -14.19
CA ALA A 190 -8.37 5.06 -14.53
C ALA A 190 -8.58 5.99 -13.32
N GLY A 191 -8.50 5.46 -12.10
CA GLY A 191 -8.71 6.17 -10.86
C GLY A 191 -7.61 5.94 -9.82
N HIS A 192 -6.38 5.58 -10.24
CA HIS A 192 -5.25 5.43 -9.33
C HIS A 192 -4.95 6.73 -8.59
N ASN A 193 -4.83 6.65 -7.27
CA ASN A 193 -4.49 7.78 -6.41
C ASN A 193 -3.31 7.44 -5.50
N MET A 194 -2.46 8.42 -5.27
CA MET A 194 -1.52 8.45 -4.16
C MET A 194 -2.22 9.06 -2.94
N ILE A 195 -1.73 8.75 -1.73
CA ILE A 195 -2.21 9.39 -0.50
C ILE A 195 -1.12 10.28 0.06
N SER A 196 -1.42 11.57 0.19
CA SER A 196 -0.49 12.57 0.71
C SER A 196 -0.85 12.97 2.13
N PHE A 197 0.17 13.19 2.94
CA PHE A 197 0.12 13.66 4.31
C PHE A 197 0.90 14.97 4.41
N SER A 198 0.30 16.01 4.98
CA SER A 198 0.99 17.29 5.22
C SER A 198 0.61 17.81 6.61
N ASP A 199 1.60 18.00 7.47
CA ASP A 199 1.38 18.54 8.81
C ASP A 199 1.36 20.09 8.80
N LYS A 200 1.11 20.67 9.97
CA LYS A 200 1.09 22.12 10.17
C LYS A 200 2.42 22.82 9.90
N GLU A 201 3.54 22.09 9.93
CA GLU A 201 4.88 22.58 9.64
C GLU A 201 5.25 22.44 8.15
N ASN A 202 4.30 21.95 7.32
CA ASN A 202 4.45 21.63 5.91
C ASN A 202 5.42 20.49 5.62
N LYS A 203 5.73 19.64 6.62
CA LYS A 203 6.40 18.37 6.34
C LYS A 203 5.45 17.52 5.49
N LYS A 204 5.98 16.91 4.43
CA LYS A 204 5.22 16.11 3.48
C LYS A 204 5.71 14.66 3.48
N LEU A 205 4.75 13.75 3.54
CA LEU A 205 4.93 12.32 3.32
C LEU A 205 3.91 11.89 2.26
N VAL A 206 4.29 11.03 1.33
CA VAL A 206 3.41 10.51 0.28
C VAL A 206 3.50 8.99 0.24
N PHE A 207 2.37 8.31 0.28
CA PHE A 207 2.25 6.92 -0.12
C PHE A 207 1.86 6.89 -1.61
N TRP A 208 2.81 6.55 -2.47
CA TRP A 208 2.64 6.65 -3.92
C TRP A 208 1.94 5.46 -4.57
N ALA A 209 1.55 4.44 -3.76
CA ALA A 209 0.91 3.21 -4.23
C ALA A 209 1.67 2.58 -5.41
N ASP A 210 1.06 2.50 -6.58
CA ASP A 210 1.58 1.85 -7.78
C ASP A 210 2.06 2.84 -8.86
N LEU A 211 2.49 4.03 -8.42
CA LEU A 211 3.24 4.91 -9.31
C LEU A 211 4.48 4.20 -9.89
N MET A 212 5.00 3.21 -9.14
CA MET A 212 6.17 2.40 -9.49
C MET A 212 6.08 1.02 -8.83
N HIS A 213 6.37 -0.04 -9.61
CA HIS A 213 6.31 -1.44 -9.16
C HIS A 213 7.68 -2.07 -8.92
N VAL A 214 8.67 -1.73 -9.76
CA VAL A 214 10.02 -2.28 -9.68
C VAL A 214 10.99 -1.11 -9.52
N TYR A 215 11.22 -0.74 -8.26
CA TYR A 215 12.02 0.43 -7.91
C TYR A 215 13.40 0.44 -8.56
N ALA A 216 14.11 -0.69 -8.52
CA ALA A 216 15.47 -0.80 -9.07
C ALA A 216 15.56 -0.48 -10.58
N VAL A 217 14.47 -0.65 -11.32
CA VAL A 217 14.39 -0.33 -12.75
C VAL A 217 13.76 1.02 -12.97
N GLN A 218 12.52 1.21 -12.46
CA GLN A 218 11.68 2.35 -12.83
C GLN A 218 12.13 3.67 -12.18
N ASN A 219 12.94 3.63 -11.11
CA ASN A 219 13.59 4.83 -10.58
C ASN A 219 14.72 5.33 -11.49
N ALA A 220 15.50 4.42 -12.08
CA ALA A 220 16.58 4.75 -13.00
C ALA A 220 16.11 5.00 -14.44
N ARG A 221 15.05 4.29 -14.86
CA ARG A 221 14.42 4.37 -16.20
C ARG A 221 12.90 4.50 -16.05
N PRO A 222 12.41 5.68 -15.62
CA PRO A 222 10.99 5.86 -15.32
C PRO A 222 10.07 5.78 -16.55
N GLU A 223 10.62 5.82 -17.76
CA GLU A 223 9.92 5.60 -19.03
C GLU A 223 9.58 4.13 -19.30
N ILE A 224 10.09 3.18 -18.51
CA ILE A 224 9.73 1.76 -18.61
C ILE A 224 8.38 1.54 -17.94
N ALA A 225 7.37 1.23 -18.74
CA ALA A 225 6.03 0.88 -18.30
C ALA A 225 5.96 -0.58 -17.82
N ILE A 226 4.81 -0.97 -17.28
CA ILE A 226 4.54 -2.35 -16.87
C ILE A 226 3.20 -2.80 -17.49
N VAL A 227 3.04 -4.10 -17.73
CA VAL A 227 1.82 -4.65 -18.37
C VAL A 227 0.55 -4.48 -17.51
N PHE A 228 0.70 -4.12 -16.24
CA PHE A 228 -0.41 -3.84 -15.33
C PHE A 228 -1.00 -2.43 -15.53
N ASP A 229 -0.29 -1.54 -16.24
CA ASP A 229 -0.80 -0.20 -16.52
C ASP A 229 -1.96 -0.27 -17.54
N SER A 230 -3.14 0.23 -17.15
CA SER A 230 -4.32 0.30 -18.04
C SER A 230 -4.08 1.26 -19.21
N ASN A 231 -3.29 2.31 -19.00
CA ASN A 231 -2.80 3.24 -20.02
C ASN A 231 -1.30 3.49 -19.78
N PRO A 232 -0.40 2.67 -20.38
CA PRO A 232 1.03 2.75 -20.14
C PRO A 232 1.67 4.11 -20.44
N ASP A 233 1.21 4.79 -21.49
CA ASP A 233 1.76 6.11 -21.86
C ASP A 233 1.39 7.17 -20.81
N GLU A 234 0.14 7.20 -20.35
CA GLU A 234 -0.31 8.08 -19.28
C GLU A 234 0.38 7.77 -17.95
N ALA A 235 0.51 6.48 -17.58
CA ALA A 235 1.22 6.05 -16.38
C ALA A 235 2.67 6.54 -16.36
N VAL A 236 3.37 6.43 -17.50
CA VAL A 236 4.73 6.95 -17.65
C VAL A 236 4.79 8.47 -17.48
N GLN A 237 3.88 9.22 -18.14
CA GLN A 237 3.85 10.68 -18.03
C GLN A 237 3.53 11.12 -16.59
N THR A 238 2.58 10.46 -15.94
CA THR A 238 2.23 10.69 -14.54
C THR A 238 3.42 10.41 -13.62
N ARG A 239 4.11 9.30 -13.81
CA ARG A 239 5.32 8.95 -13.07
C ARG A 239 6.42 9.99 -13.23
N LEU A 240 6.76 10.37 -14.46
CA LEU A 240 7.78 11.39 -14.74
C LEU A 240 7.46 12.73 -14.07
N LYS A 241 6.19 13.17 -14.14
CA LYS A 241 5.72 14.40 -13.48
C LYS A 241 5.97 14.35 -11.96
N PHE A 242 5.50 13.28 -11.29
CA PHE A 242 5.58 13.20 -9.84
C PHE A 242 6.99 12.94 -9.32
N LEU A 243 7.80 12.14 -10.02
CA LEU A 243 9.21 11.96 -9.64
C LEU A 243 9.97 13.29 -9.67
N LYS A 244 9.72 14.14 -10.67
CA LYS A 244 10.29 15.49 -10.73
C LYS A 244 9.82 16.33 -9.52
N GLU A 245 8.52 16.36 -9.25
CA GLU A 245 7.94 17.12 -8.13
C GLU A 245 8.49 16.66 -6.78
N PHE A 246 8.56 15.35 -6.54
CA PHE A 246 9.07 14.78 -5.29
C PHE A 246 10.56 15.10 -5.07
N LYS A 247 11.35 15.02 -6.14
CA LYS A 247 12.77 15.38 -6.12
C LYS A 247 12.99 16.87 -5.77
N GLU A 248 12.28 17.76 -6.46
CA GLU A 248 12.35 19.21 -6.23
C GLU A 248 11.94 19.59 -4.79
N ASN A 249 10.90 18.93 -4.25
CA ASN A 249 10.37 19.22 -2.92
C ASN A 249 11.01 18.38 -1.80
N LYS A 250 11.94 17.46 -2.09
CA LYS A 250 12.53 16.49 -1.15
C LYS A 250 11.46 15.77 -0.33
N THR A 251 10.38 15.34 -1.02
CA THR A 251 9.25 14.66 -0.40
C THR A 251 9.67 13.30 0.13
N GLU A 252 9.30 12.98 1.37
CA GLU A 252 9.42 11.62 1.91
C GLU A 252 8.37 10.71 1.27
N ILE A 253 8.79 9.54 0.80
CA ILE A 253 7.95 8.63 0.00
C ILE A 253 7.89 7.25 0.64
N LEU A 254 6.69 6.74 0.80
CA LEU A 254 6.35 5.34 1.03
C LEU A 254 5.67 4.78 -0.23
N GLY A 255 5.67 3.46 -0.42
CA GLY A 255 5.00 2.86 -1.57
C GLY A 255 4.61 1.42 -1.33
N ALA A 256 3.56 0.96 -2.02
CA ALA A 256 3.01 -0.38 -1.87
C ALA A 256 4.07 -1.45 -2.18
N HIS A 257 4.84 -1.24 -3.23
CA HIS A 257 5.82 -2.22 -3.72
C HIS A 257 7.29 -1.83 -3.47
N LEU A 258 7.54 -0.82 -2.62
CA LEU A 258 8.91 -0.50 -2.24
C LEU A 258 9.50 -1.57 -1.32
N PRO A 259 10.72 -2.07 -1.61
CA PRO A 259 11.39 -3.08 -0.80
C PRO A 259 12.07 -2.49 0.46
N PHE A 260 11.55 -1.38 0.98
CA PHE A 260 12.14 -0.65 2.09
C PHE A 260 11.14 -0.44 3.22
N GLY A 261 11.55 -0.78 4.43
CA GLY A 261 10.79 -0.54 5.65
C GLY A 261 10.88 0.91 6.18
N LYS A 262 11.26 1.88 5.35
CA LYS A 262 11.38 3.30 5.72
C LYS A 262 11.12 4.19 4.52
N PRO A 263 10.77 5.48 4.74
CA PRO A 263 10.64 6.44 3.64
C PRO A 263 11.93 6.62 2.87
N ILE A 264 11.78 6.88 1.57
CA ILE A 264 12.88 7.29 0.69
C ILE A 264 12.71 8.76 0.30
N ILE A 265 13.81 9.41 -0.02
CA ILE A 265 13.87 10.74 -0.67
C ILE A 265 14.61 10.55 -1.98
N LEU A 266 14.02 11.02 -3.08
CA LEU A 266 14.65 10.94 -4.41
C LEU A 266 15.76 11.98 -4.53
N GLU A 267 16.92 11.58 -5.10
CA GLU A 267 18.09 12.43 -5.39
C GLU A 267 18.09 12.98 -6.82
#